data_fffb75d188ae71258ce37cb0a662254e
#
_entry.id   fffb75d188ae71258ce37cb0a662254e
#
_cell.length_a   1.000
_cell.length_b   1.000
_cell.length_c   1.000
_cell.angle_alpha   90.00
_cell.angle_beta   90.00
_cell.angle_gamma   90.00
#
_symmetry.space_group_name_H-M   'P 1'
#
loop_
_entity.id
_entity.type
_entity.pdbx_description
1 polymer ?
#
loop_
_entity_poly.entity_id
_entity_poly.type
_entity_poly.pdbx_seq_one_letter_code
_entity_poly.pdbx_strand_id
1 'polypeptide(L)'
;MRSRHILILAVALILSSCIDPFDLDTENYDDVLVVDGMISSGLGPHSVILSKTGGIDSLNFQYYEGCTVRITDDEGSFVDLDELGEGVYQTKPLEFEGVPGRKYSVFIETPEGK
;
A
#
# COMPACT_ATOMS: atom_id res chain seq x y z
N MET A 1 -30.13 -32.20 45.80
CA MET A 1 -29.16 -31.15 46.17
C MET A 1 -27.85 -31.27 45.45
N ARG A 2 -27.34 -32.44 45.16
CA ARG A 2 -26.09 -32.61 44.36
C ARG A 2 -26.20 -32.11 42.93
N SER A 3 -27.35 -32.22 42.27
CA SER A 3 -27.56 -31.74 40.89
C SER A 3 -27.54 -30.22 40.76
N ARG A 4 -27.93 -29.49 41.79
CA ARG A 4 -27.89 -28.01 41.81
C ARG A 4 -26.47 -27.48 41.85
N HIS A 5 -25.58 -28.12 42.59
CA HIS A 5 -24.17 -27.72 42.68
C HIS A 5 -23.42 -28.05 41.38
N ILE A 6 -23.74 -29.16 40.73
CA ILE A 6 -23.17 -29.53 39.42
C ILE A 6 -23.61 -28.54 38.34
N LEU A 7 -24.88 -28.09 38.39
CA LEU A 7 -25.38 -27.09 37.43
C LEU A 7 -24.68 -25.75 37.60
N ILE A 8 -24.50 -25.29 38.84
CA ILE A 8 -23.78 -24.03 39.13
C ILE A 8 -22.31 -24.13 38.70
N LEU A 9 -21.68 -25.26 38.92
CA LEU A 9 -20.28 -25.48 38.46
C LEU A 9 -20.16 -25.49 36.93
N ALA A 10 -21.11 -26.11 36.24
CA ALA A 10 -21.15 -26.14 34.80
C ALA A 10 -21.35 -24.73 34.19
N VAL A 11 -22.22 -23.91 34.76
CA VAL A 11 -22.46 -22.54 34.36
C VAL A 11 -21.21 -21.66 34.60
N ALA A 12 -20.52 -21.87 35.74
CA ALA A 12 -19.28 -21.14 36.02
C ALA A 12 -18.15 -21.48 35.03
N LEU A 13 -18.10 -22.71 34.55
CA LEU A 13 -17.13 -23.14 33.54
C LEU A 13 -17.40 -22.53 32.15
N ILE A 14 -18.67 -22.31 31.80
CA ILE A 14 -19.05 -21.67 30.53
C ILE A 14 -18.72 -20.17 30.52
N LEU A 15 -18.76 -19.52 31.68
CA LEU A 15 -18.46 -18.09 31.83
C LEU A 15 -16.97 -17.78 31.83
N SER A 16 -16.10 -18.79 31.93
CA SER A 16 -14.65 -18.62 31.83
C SER A 16 -14.12 -18.70 30.39
N SER A 17 -14.89 -18.22 29.43
CA SER A 17 -14.36 -18.06 28.07
C SER A 17 -13.29 -16.99 28.08
N CYS A 18 -12.05 -17.42 27.94
CA CYS A 18 -10.92 -16.51 27.77
C CYS A 18 -11.09 -15.75 26.46
N ILE A 19 -11.30 -14.46 26.57
CA ILE A 19 -11.08 -13.55 25.45
C ILE A 19 -9.57 -13.34 25.43
N ASP A 20 -8.89 -13.98 24.48
CA ASP A 20 -7.50 -13.62 24.22
C ASP A 20 -7.46 -12.18 23.78
N PRO A 21 -6.76 -11.26 24.50
CA PRO A 21 -6.55 -9.93 24.00
C PRO A 21 -5.75 -10.05 22.72
N PHE A 22 -6.37 -9.70 21.62
CA PHE A 22 -5.68 -9.54 20.35
C PHE A 22 -4.85 -8.26 20.45
N ASP A 23 -3.60 -8.40 20.86
CA ASP A 23 -2.63 -7.34 20.76
C ASP A 23 -2.34 -7.11 19.27
N LEU A 24 -3.03 -6.14 18.71
CA LEU A 24 -2.60 -5.51 17.47
C LEU A 24 -1.27 -4.84 17.80
N ASP A 25 -0.18 -5.49 17.40
CA ASP A 25 1.15 -4.93 17.48
C ASP A 25 1.22 -3.77 16.49
N THR A 26 0.72 -2.62 16.93
CA THR A 26 0.67 -1.39 16.12
C THR A 26 2.04 -0.70 16.02
N GLU A 27 3.02 -1.22 16.75
CA GLU A 27 4.36 -0.63 16.78
C GLU A 27 5.22 -0.97 15.55
N ASN A 28 4.83 -1.95 14.75
CA ASN A 28 5.59 -2.40 13.57
C ASN A 28 4.85 -2.20 12.24
N TYR A 29 3.90 -1.29 12.18
CA TYR A 29 3.47 -0.79 10.87
C TYR A 29 4.53 0.20 10.38
N ASP A 30 5.62 -0.38 9.88
CA ASP A 30 6.55 0.36 9.04
C ASP A 30 5.76 1.05 7.94
N ASP A 31 6.07 2.29 7.66
CA ASP A 31 5.46 3.07 6.59
C ASP A 31 5.39 2.24 5.30
N VAL A 32 4.21 1.75 4.96
CA VAL A 32 4.03 0.96 3.75
C VAL A 32 3.90 1.90 2.56
N LEU A 33 4.71 1.67 1.55
CA LEU A 33 4.62 2.40 0.30
C LEU A 33 3.31 2.04 -0.43
N VAL A 34 2.53 3.06 -0.73
CA VAL A 34 1.31 2.94 -1.54
C VAL A 34 1.59 3.49 -2.92
N VAL A 35 1.36 2.67 -3.93
CA VAL A 35 1.55 3.03 -5.34
C VAL A 35 0.19 3.08 -6.02
N ASP A 36 -0.16 4.24 -6.52
CA ASP A 36 -1.36 4.45 -7.34
C ASP A 36 -0.91 4.91 -8.73
N GLY A 37 -0.95 4.00 -9.69
CA GLY A 37 -0.50 4.26 -11.05
C GLY A 37 -1.52 3.84 -12.08
N MET A 38 -1.62 4.61 -13.15
CA MET A 38 -2.48 4.28 -14.28
C MET A 38 -1.76 4.61 -15.59
N ILE A 39 -1.71 3.63 -16.47
CA ILE A 39 -1.29 3.79 -17.85
C ILE A 39 -2.53 3.64 -18.73
N SER A 40 -2.86 4.69 -19.45
CA SER A 40 -3.93 4.66 -20.43
C SER A 40 -3.38 4.48 -21.84
N SER A 41 -4.24 4.09 -22.78
CA SER A 41 -3.86 4.06 -24.19
C SER A 41 -3.57 5.48 -24.70
N GLY A 42 -2.51 5.61 -25.52
CA GLY A 42 -2.10 6.87 -26.12
C GLY A 42 -0.83 7.45 -25.52
N LEU A 43 -0.50 8.65 -25.95
CA LEU A 43 0.79 9.31 -25.65
C LEU A 43 0.86 10.00 -24.28
N GLY A 44 -0.07 9.75 -23.45
CA GLY A 44 -0.06 10.24 -22.08
C GLY A 44 -0.46 11.71 -21.92
N PRO A 45 0.00 12.38 -20.87
CA PRO A 45 0.97 11.91 -19.86
C PRO A 45 0.41 10.80 -18.94
N HIS A 46 1.29 9.93 -18.49
CA HIS A 46 0.97 8.86 -17.53
C HIS A 46 1.51 9.23 -16.16
N SER A 47 0.76 8.96 -15.13
CA SER A 47 1.07 9.39 -13.76
C SER A 47 1.13 8.24 -12.78
N VAL A 48 2.04 8.34 -11.83
CA VAL A 48 2.13 7.47 -10.64
C VAL A 48 2.15 8.37 -9.42
N ILE A 49 1.32 8.07 -8.45
CA ILE A 49 1.26 8.78 -7.18
C ILE A 49 1.81 7.86 -6.10
N LEU A 50 2.79 8.34 -5.35
CA LEU A 50 3.42 7.61 -4.27
C LEU A 50 3.06 8.25 -2.93
N SER A 51 2.64 7.42 -2.01
CA SER A 51 2.32 7.82 -0.65
C SER A 51 2.76 6.77 0.35
N LYS A 52 2.79 7.15 1.62
CA LYS A 52 3.04 6.24 2.73
C LYS A 52 1.78 6.08 3.56
N THR A 53 1.53 4.88 4.06
CA THR A 53 0.54 4.71 5.10
C THR A 53 1.07 5.32 6.39
N GLY A 54 0.32 6.23 6.99
CA GLY A 54 0.58 6.64 8.36
C GLY A 54 0.13 5.56 9.36
N GLY A 55 0.65 5.60 10.58
CA GLY A 55 0.15 4.76 11.67
C GLY A 55 -1.36 4.96 11.87
N ILE A 56 -2.03 3.99 12.46
CA ILE A 56 -3.48 4.00 12.70
C ILE A 56 -3.96 5.27 13.41
N ASP A 57 -3.08 5.88 14.20
CA ASP A 57 -3.35 7.12 14.94
C ASP A 57 -3.09 8.39 14.15
N SER A 58 -2.47 8.29 12.97
CA SER A 58 -2.20 9.45 12.13
C SER A 58 -3.15 9.49 10.95
N LEU A 59 -4.10 10.41 11.00
CA LEU A 59 -4.96 10.77 9.88
C LEU A 59 -4.20 11.51 8.77
N ASN A 60 -2.87 11.62 8.91
CA ASN A 60 -2.03 12.34 7.98
C ASN A 60 -1.58 11.43 6.85
N PHE A 61 -2.18 11.62 5.71
CA PHE A 61 -1.73 11.08 4.45
C PHE A 61 -0.40 11.75 4.07
N GLN A 62 0.66 10.95 3.94
CA GLN A 62 1.98 11.47 3.59
C GLN A 62 2.35 11.08 2.16
N TYR A 63 2.65 12.04 1.33
CA TYR A 63 3.21 11.81 0.02
C TYR A 63 4.68 11.39 0.11
N TYR A 64 5.10 10.55 -0.81
CA TYR A 64 6.49 10.10 -0.87
C TYR A 64 7.22 10.85 -1.99
N GLU A 65 8.14 11.72 -1.59
CA GLU A 65 8.94 12.53 -2.50
C GLU A 65 10.38 11.99 -2.60
N GLY A 66 11.09 12.42 -3.65
CA GLY A 66 12.50 12.08 -3.84
C GLY A 66 12.76 10.66 -4.36
N CYS A 67 11.73 9.98 -4.87
CA CYS A 67 11.88 8.65 -5.47
C CYS A 67 12.31 8.74 -6.93
N THR A 68 12.96 7.68 -7.42
CA THR A 68 13.13 7.43 -8.84
C THR A 68 12.03 6.49 -9.32
N VAL A 69 11.26 6.90 -10.31
CA VAL A 69 10.14 6.12 -10.85
C VAL A 69 10.35 5.88 -12.33
N ARG A 70 10.32 4.63 -12.74
CA ARG A 70 10.50 4.21 -14.12
C ARG A 70 9.38 3.27 -14.55
N ILE A 71 8.84 3.49 -15.72
CA ILE A 71 7.91 2.58 -16.39
C ILE A 71 8.65 1.85 -17.49
N THR A 72 8.50 0.54 -17.53
CA THR A 72 9.10 -0.33 -18.56
C THR A 72 8.00 -1.16 -19.20
N ASP A 73 8.03 -1.33 -20.51
CA ASP A 73 7.14 -2.24 -21.22
C ASP A 73 7.76 -3.65 -21.35
N ASP A 74 7.01 -4.59 -21.92
CA ASP A 74 7.44 -5.97 -22.12
C ASP A 74 8.42 -6.15 -23.30
N GLU A 75 8.72 -5.11 -24.05
CA GLU A 75 9.72 -5.08 -25.12
C GLU A 75 11.04 -4.44 -24.69
N GLY A 76 11.12 -3.96 -23.45
CA GLY A 76 12.33 -3.34 -22.90
C GLY A 76 12.43 -1.83 -23.09
N SER A 77 11.43 -1.20 -23.68
CA SER A 77 11.36 0.26 -23.72
C SER A 77 11.01 0.82 -22.35
N PHE A 78 11.60 1.92 -21.97
CA PHE A 78 11.36 2.51 -20.66
C PHE A 78 11.30 4.04 -20.72
N VAL A 79 10.72 4.62 -19.69
CA VAL A 79 10.66 6.06 -19.47
C VAL A 79 10.83 6.34 -17.98
N ASP A 80 11.64 7.34 -17.66
CA ASP A 80 11.76 7.88 -16.31
C ASP A 80 10.73 9.00 -16.12
N LEU A 81 10.03 8.98 -15.00
CA LEU A 81 9.00 9.96 -14.69
C LEU A 81 9.62 11.15 -13.96
N ASP A 82 9.12 12.34 -14.29
CA ASP A 82 9.47 13.57 -13.59
C ASP A 82 8.63 13.75 -12.34
N GLU A 83 9.26 14.13 -11.26
CA GLU A 83 8.58 14.46 -10.00
C GLU A 83 7.96 15.86 -10.07
N LEU A 84 6.64 15.94 -9.88
CA LEU A 84 5.90 17.19 -9.93
C LEU A 84 5.60 17.78 -8.55
N GLY A 85 5.95 17.07 -7.46
CA GLY A 85 5.59 17.42 -6.10
C GLY A 85 4.35 16.67 -5.62
N GLU A 86 4.11 16.67 -4.32
CA GLU A 86 2.98 15.99 -3.67
C GLU A 86 2.90 14.49 -4.01
N GLY A 87 4.06 13.83 -4.19
CA GLY A 87 4.12 12.41 -4.53
C GLY A 87 3.71 12.07 -5.96
N VAL A 88 3.50 13.04 -6.82
CA VAL A 88 3.11 12.83 -8.23
C VAL A 88 4.34 12.72 -9.11
N TYR A 89 4.44 11.61 -9.84
CA TYR A 89 5.46 11.35 -10.84
C TYR A 89 4.76 11.16 -12.18
N GLN A 90 5.23 11.85 -13.22
CA GLN A 90 4.53 11.90 -14.48
C GLN A 90 5.49 11.85 -15.66
N THR A 91 5.10 11.16 -16.73
CA THR A 91 5.79 11.22 -18.00
C THR A 91 5.55 12.58 -18.67
N LYS A 92 6.51 13.02 -19.49
CA LYS A 92 6.29 14.19 -20.33
C LYS A 92 5.21 13.91 -21.36
N PRO A 93 4.45 14.94 -21.79
CA PRO A 93 3.52 14.77 -22.90
C PRO A 93 4.22 14.21 -24.14
N LEU A 94 3.58 13.26 -24.80
CA LEU A 94 4.04 12.65 -26.06
C LEU A 94 5.35 11.83 -25.96
N GLU A 95 5.84 11.56 -24.74
CA GLU A 95 7.10 10.86 -24.53
C GLU A 95 6.95 9.33 -24.52
N PHE A 96 5.85 8.84 -23.97
CA PHE A 96 5.63 7.41 -23.79
C PHE A 96 4.20 7.03 -24.14
N GLU A 97 4.05 6.06 -25.02
CA GLU A 97 2.75 5.60 -25.50
C GLU A 97 2.31 4.34 -24.76
N GLY A 98 1.10 4.40 -24.17
CA GLY A 98 0.43 3.22 -23.67
C GLY A 98 -0.26 2.47 -24.82
N VAL A 99 0.09 1.21 -25.02
CA VAL A 99 -0.44 0.38 -26.10
C VAL A 99 -1.30 -0.75 -25.52
N PRO A 100 -2.57 -0.89 -25.94
CA PRO A 100 -3.40 -1.99 -25.49
C PRO A 100 -2.77 -3.37 -25.79
N GLY A 101 -2.86 -4.27 -24.83
CA GLY A 101 -2.29 -5.62 -24.94
C GLY A 101 -0.85 -5.75 -24.50
N ARG A 102 -0.14 -4.65 -24.23
CA ARG A 102 1.20 -4.68 -23.67
C ARG A 102 1.18 -4.79 -22.15
N LYS A 103 2.24 -5.36 -21.61
CA LYS A 103 2.48 -5.40 -20.16
C LYS A 103 3.44 -4.29 -19.77
N TYR A 104 3.12 -3.61 -18.67
CA TYR A 104 3.94 -2.54 -18.12
C TYR A 104 4.32 -2.86 -16.69
N SER A 105 5.54 -2.48 -16.33
CA SER A 105 6.09 -2.62 -14.98
C SER A 105 6.55 -1.27 -14.49
N VAL A 106 6.31 -1.00 -13.22
CA VAL A 106 6.79 0.20 -12.53
C VAL A 106 7.94 -0.19 -11.62
N PHE A 107 9.07 0.44 -11.79
CA PHE A 107 10.21 0.34 -10.89
C PHE A 107 10.29 1.61 -10.05
N ILE A 108 10.38 1.45 -8.75
CA ILE A 108 10.44 2.55 -7.79
C ILE A 108 11.66 2.34 -6.90
N GLU A 109 12.51 3.33 -6.85
CA GLU A 109 13.62 3.40 -5.90
C GLU A 109 13.40 4.58 -4.95
N THR A 110 13.32 4.28 -3.67
CA THR A 110 13.13 5.31 -2.64
C THR A 110 14.46 6.00 -2.32
N PRO A 111 14.44 7.21 -1.70
CA PRO A 111 15.67 7.89 -1.30
C PRO A 111 16.55 7.08 -0.34
N GLU A 112 15.96 6.13 0.37
CA GLU A 112 16.64 5.23 1.31
C GLU A 112 17.26 4.01 0.61
N GLY A 113 17.12 3.87 -0.72
CA GLY A 113 17.68 2.79 -1.51
C GLY A 113 16.90 1.47 -1.44
N LYS A 114 15.60 1.51 -1.19
CA LYS A 114 14.72 0.34 -1.11
C LYS A 114 13.78 0.24 -2.30
#